data_899a8ef4bc8bbb8d546ce70ed6da9b61
#
_entry.id   899a8ef4bc8bbb8d546ce70ed6da9b61
#
_cell.length_a   1.000
_cell.length_b   1.000
_cell.length_c   1.000
_cell.angle_alpha   90.00
_cell.angle_beta   90.00
_cell.angle_gamma   90.00
#
_symmetry.space_group_name_H-M   'P 1'
#
loop_
_entity.id
_entity.type
_entity.pdbx_description
1 polymer ?
#
loop_
_entity_poly.entity_id
_entity_poly.type
_entity_poly.pdbx_seq_one_letter_code
_entity_poly.pdbx_strand_id
1 'polypeptide(L)'
;APDFKNMEVYLKRVWFSNGIHHHYGMEKFVPGFSQDFLKQAVLGTDAQLLPLSEGQTAEQLCDELFPVMFDPAILAKRVNQADGEDLVLTSACNYYDGVTQQEAESFYGAMKDPKDETPVSYGLNSRLVKEDGKIQEKVWKVGGLYTQAIEKIVYWLKKAETVAENDAQKAVISKLIQFYETGSLKDFDEYAILWVKDLDS
;
A
#
# COMPACT_ATOMS: atom_id res chain seq x y z
N ALA A 1 -12.74 0.29 32.54
CA ALA A 1 -12.15 -1.06 32.57
C ALA A 1 -10.70 -0.97 32.07
N PRO A 2 -9.77 -1.78 32.58
CA PRO A 2 -8.37 -1.76 32.15
C PRO A 2 -8.23 -1.99 30.64
N ASP A 3 -8.97 -2.94 30.08
CA ASP A 3 -8.94 -3.29 28.65
C ASP A 3 -9.35 -2.12 27.75
N PHE A 4 -10.36 -1.33 28.14
CA PHE A 4 -10.75 -0.15 27.39
C PHE A 4 -9.59 0.86 27.28
N LYS A 5 -8.91 1.14 28.40
CA LYS A 5 -7.75 2.05 28.41
C LYS A 5 -6.59 1.50 27.56
N ASN A 6 -6.35 0.21 27.63
CA ASN A 6 -5.31 -0.43 26.82
C ASN A 6 -5.67 -0.41 25.32
N MET A 7 -6.95 -0.55 24.96
CA MET A 7 -7.43 -0.40 23.59
C MET A 7 -7.23 1.03 23.07
N GLU A 8 -7.51 2.06 23.88
CA GLU A 8 -7.20 3.45 23.52
C GLU A 8 -5.70 3.67 23.27
N VAL A 9 -4.84 3.08 24.11
CA VAL A 9 -3.38 3.17 23.93
C VAL A 9 -2.96 2.46 22.63
N TYR A 10 -3.48 1.27 22.36
CA TYR A 10 -3.20 0.54 21.14
C TYR A 10 -3.64 1.34 19.90
N LEU A 11 -4.85 1.88 19.88
CA LEU A 11 -5.36 2.72 18.79
C LEU A 11 -4.46 3.94 18.54
N LYS A 12 -4.03 4.63 19.59
CA LYS A 12 -3.11 5.75 19.46
C LYS A 12 -1.77 5.34 18.85
N ARG A 13 -1.21 4.19 19.26
CA ARG A 13 0.02 3.66 18.67
C ARG A 13 -0.14 3.40 17.18
N VAL A 14 -1.24 2.77 16.78
CA VAL A 14 -1.55 2.50 15.36
C VAL A 14 -1.66 3.81 14.57
N TRP A 15 -2.34 4.81 15.09
CA TRP A 15 -2.44 6.12 14.43
C TRP A 15 -1.09 6.82 14.29
N PHE A 16 -0.31 6.91 15.36
CA PHE A 16 1.00 7.58 15.32
C PHE A 16 2.02 6.86 14.45
N SER A 17 1.90 5.55 14.29
CA SER A 17 2.82 4.75 13.47
C SER A 17 2.33 4.52 12.03
N ASN A 18 1.14 5.03 11.66
CA ASN A 18 0.47 4.77 10.38
C ASN A 18 0.32 3.26 10.08
N GLY A 19 -0.05 2.47 11.08
CA GLY A 19 -0.25 1.03 10.97
C GLY A 19 0.07 0.27 12.25
N ILE A 20 -0.06 -1.06 12.17
CA ILE A 20 0.08 -1.96 13.32
C ILE A 20 1.53 -2.23 13.74
N HIS A 21 2.52 -1.64 13.07
CA HIS A 21 3.94 -1.83 13.34
C HIS A 21 4.59 -0.56 13.90
N HIS A 22 5.60 -0.76 14.73
CA HIS A 22 6.42 0.35 15.22
C HIS A 22 7.15 1.01 14.05
N HIS A 23 7.08 2.35 13.96
CA HIS A 23 7.56 3.09 12.79
C HIS A 23 9.08 3.09 12.62
N TYR A 24 9.86 2.86 13.69
CA TYR A 24 11.32 2.68 13.64
C TYR A 24 11.74 1.21 13.76
N GLY A 25 11.21 0.50 14.78
CA GLY A 25 11.63 -0.88 15.10
C GLY A 25 11.05 -1.95 14.20
N MET A 26 10.04 -1.63 13.37
CA MET A 26 9.38 -2.52 12.42
C MET A 26 8.55 -3.66 13.04
N GLU A 27 8.65 -3.90 14.35
CA GLU A 27 7.89 -4.94 15.05
C GLU A 27 6.41 -4.58 15.19
N LYS A 28 5.59 -5.61 15.22
CA LYS A 28 4.14 -5.46 15.41
C LYS A 28 3.80 -5.09 16.85
N PHE A 29 2.83 -4.19 17.02
CA PHE A 29 2.25 -3.90 18.33
C PHE A 29 1.40 -5.08 18.80
N VAL A 30 1.60 -5.49 20.05
CA VAL A 30 0.75 -6.48 20.72
C VAL A 30 -0.32 -5.72 21.52
N PRO A 31 -1.62 -6.07 21.34
CA PRO A 31 -2.68 -5.48 22.13
C PRO A 31 -2.51 -5.80 23.64
N GLY A 32 -2.70 -4.81 24.49
CA GLY A 32 -2.71 -4.99 25.94
C GLY A 32 -4.10 -5.32 26.51
N PHE A 33 -5.04 -5.74 25.66
CA PHE A 33 -6.42 -6.13 25.99
C PHE A 33 -6.72 -7.51 25.39
N SER A 34 -7.78 -8.17 25.89
CA SER A 34 -8.12 -9.54 25.45
C SER A 34 -8.92 -9.55 24.14
N GLN A 35 -8.85 -10.66 23.41
CA GLN A 35 -9.72 -10.92 22.25
C GLN A 35 -11.19 -10.89 22.63
N ASP A 36 -11.55 -11.48 23.78
CA ASP A 36 -12.94 -11.52 24.27
C ASP A 36 -13.48 -10.12 24.53
N PHE A 37 -12.65 -9.23 25.09
CA PHE A 37 -13.04 -7.83 25.26
C PHE A 37 -13.32 -7.16 23.93
N LEU A 38 -12.44 -7.29 22.95
CA LEU A 38 -12.63 -6.71 21.61
C LEU A 38 -13.86 -7.31 20.93
N LYS A 39 -14.06 -8.62 21.01
CA LYS A 39 -15.23 -9.29 20.44
C LYS A 39 -16.52 -8.74 21.02
N GLN A 40 -16.60 -8.61 22.34
CA GLN A 40 -17.79 -8.03 23.00
C GLN A 40 -18.02 -6.57 22.58
N ALA A 41 -16.97 -5.78 22.45
CA ALA A 41 -17.07 -4.40 21.99
C ALA A 41 -17.57 -4.31 20.55
N VAL A 42 -17.05 -5.14 19.63
CA VAL A 42 -17.50 -5.19 18.24
C VAL A 42 -18.95 -5.66 18.14
N LEU A 43 -19.32 -6.78 18.79
CA LEU A 43 -20.69 -7.31 18.76
C LEU A 43 -21.71 -6.41 19.46
N GLY A 44 -21.28 -5.58 20.41
CA GLY A 44 -22.11 -4.60 21.10
C GLY A 44 -22.26 -3.26 20.37
N THR A 45 -21.53 -3.08 19.24
CA THR A 45 -21.58 -1.85 18.43
C THR A 45 -22.64 -1.98 17.34
N ASP A 46 -23.34 -0.88 17.06
CA ASP A 46 -24.27 -0.82 15.91
C ASP A 46 -23.52 -1.18 14.61
N ALA A 47 -24.06 -2.16 13.87
CA ALA A 47 -23.47 -2.64 12.63
C ALA A 47 -23.22 -1.52 11.59
N GLN A 48 -24.03 -0.46 11.62
CA GLN A 48 -23.86 0.70 10.73
C GLN A 48 -22.58 1.51 11.03
N LEU A 49 -22.03 1.37 12.24
CA LEU A 49 -20.78 2.03 12.66
C LEU A 49 -19.54 1.16 12.46
N LEU A 50 -19.74 -0.11 12.10
CA LEU A 50 -18.64 -1.04 11.80
C LEU A 50 -18.25 -0.96 10.32
N PRO A 51 -16.96 -1.12 9.99
CA PRO A 51 -16.46 -1.12 8.61
C PRO A 51 -16.71 -2.47 7.93
N LEU A 52 -17.96 -2.92 7.90
CA LEU A 52 -18.36 -4.18 7.31
C LEU A 52 -18.39 -4.09 5.78
N SER A 53 -17.88 -5.12 5.11
CA SER A 53 -18.10 -5.33 3.68
C SER A 53 -19.55 -5.76 3.42
N GLU A 54 -20.00 -5.68 2.17
CA GLU A 54 -21.33 -6.12 1.79
C GLU A 54 -21.56 -7.60 2.15
N GLY A 55 -22.56 -7.88 2.96
CA GLY A 55 -22.89 -9.23 3.45
C GLY A 55 -21.99 -9.76 4.58
N GLN A 56 -21.02 -8.99 5.06
CA GLN A 56 -20.15 -9.38 6.18
C GLN A 56 -20.85 -9.19 7.52
N THR A 57 -20.67 -10.15 8.44
CA THR A 57 -21.15 -10.03 9.83
C THR A 57 -20.05 -9.47 10.75
N ALA A 58 -20.47 -8.98 11.93
CA ALA A 58 -19.53 -8.51 12.95
C ALA A 58 -18.62 -9.63 13.48
N GLU A 59 -19.11 -10.87 13.53
CA GLU A 59 -18.30 -12.05 13.86
C GLU A 59 -17.21 -12.30 12.82
N GLN A 60 -17.58 -12.26 11.54
CA GLN A 60 -16.60 -12.43 10.44
C GLN A 60 -15.55 -11.34 10.46
N LEU A 61 -15.90 -10.09 10.79
CA LEU A 61 -14.92 -9.03 11.00
C LEU A 61 -13.94 -9.37 12.14
N CYS A 62 -14.42 -9.92 13.26
CA CYS A 62 -13.56 -10.39 14.34
C CYS A 62 -12.61 -11.51 13.88
N ASP A 63 -13.13 -12.49 13.12
CA ASP A 63 -12.34 -13.61 12.61
C ASP A 63 -11.20 -13.17 11.67
N GLU A 64 -11.41 -12.09 10.91
CA GLU A 64 -10.38 -11.46 10.08
C GLU A 64 -9.35 -10.67 10.89
N LEU A 65 -9.80 -9.90 11.89
CA LEU A 65 -8.93 -9.01 12.65
C LEU A 65 -8.06 -9.74 13.69
N PHE A 66 -8.58 -10.79 14.33
CA PHE A 66 -7.91 -11.43 15.47
C PHE A 66 -6.56 -12.05 15.13
N PRO A 67 -6.39 -12.81 14.03
CA PRO A 67 -5.08 -13.31 13.65
C PRO A 67 -4.08 -12.17 13.41
N VAL A 68 -4.51 -11.12 12.72
CA VAL A 68 -3.66 -9.97 12.41
C VAL A 68 -3.25 -9.20 13.67
N MET A 69 -4.17 -9.01 14.62
CA MET A 69 -3.91 -8.21 15.81
C MET A 69 -3.18 -8.99 16.92
N PHE A 70 -3.56 -10.24 17.16
CA PHE A 70 -3.17 -10.96 18.35
C PHE A 70 -2.14 -12.08 18.12
N ASP A 71 -2.02 -12.64 16.90
CA ASP A 71 -1.00 -13.64 16.63
C ASP A 71 0.35 -12.95 16.34
N PRO A 72 1.37 -13.14 17.20
CA PRO A 72 2.67 -12.50 17.01
C PRO A 72 3.42 -12.98 15.76
N ALA A 73 3.07 -14.14 15.21
CA ALA A 73 3.73 -14.70 14.02
C ALA A 73 3.15 -14.13 12.71
N ILE A 74 1.88 -13.70 12.71
CA ILE A 74 1.24 -13.15 11.52
C ILE A 74 1.62 -11.68 11.36
N LEU A 75 2.19 -11.31 10.21
CA LEU A 75 2.65 -9.96 9.93
C LEU A 75 3.61 -9.44 11.02
N ALA A 76 4.53 -10.26 11.47
CA ALA A 76 5.39 -10.00 12.62
C ALA A 76 6.23 -8.71 12.48
N LYS A 77 6.69 -8.42 11.26
CA LYS A 77 7.50 -7.24 10.93
C LYS A 77 6.92 -6.50 9.73
N ARG A 78 6.97 -5.18 9.75
CA ARG A 78 6.63 -4.37 8.57
C ARG A 78 7.62 -4.63 7.43
N VAL A 79 8.91 -4.61 7.74
CA VAL A 79 10.00 -4.97 6.83
C VAL A 79 10.95 -5.91 7.57
N ASN A 80 11.16 -7.10 7.04
CA ASN A 80 12.18 -8.01 7.53
C ASN A 80 13.45 -7.85 6.70
N GLN A 81 14.60 -7.80 7.37
CA GLN A 81 15.93 -7.70 6.78
C GLN A 81 16.89 -8.78 7.33
N ALA A 82 16.34 -9.84 7.93
CA ALA A 82 17.14 -10.91 8.51
C ALA A 82 17.75 -11.80 7.42
N ASP A 83 19.02 -12.17 7.58
CA ASP A 83 19.70 -13.09 6.69
C ASP A 83 19.08 -14.50 6.79
N GLY A 84 18.97 -15.19 5.65
CA GLY A 84 18.53 -16.57 5.57
C GLY A 84 17.02 -16.77 5.61
N GLU A 85 16.23 -15.70 5.61
CA GLU A 85 14.77 -15.73 5.51
C GLU A 85 14.30 -15.22 4.15
N ASP A 86 13.10 -15.61 3.73
CA ASP A 86 12.42 -14.98 2.58
C ASP A 86 11.91 -13.60 3.00
N LEU A 87 12.59 -12.55 2.53
CA LEU A 87 12.32 -11.17 2.94
C LEU A 87 10.94 -10.67 2.47
N VAL A 88 10.40 -11.23 1.40
CA VAL A 88 9.07 -10.87 0.86
C VAL A 88 7.97 -11.51 1.68
N LEU A 89 8.02 -12.83 1.91
CA LEU A 89 7.00 -13.55 2.68
C LEU A 89 6.95 -13.14 4.15
N THR A 90 8.08 -12.76 4.72
CA THR A 90 8.20 -12.40 6.13
C THR A 90 8.02 -10.90 6.43
N SER A 91 7.80 -10.09 5.39
CA SER A 91 7.48 -8.66 5.51
C SER A 91 6.00 -8.39 5.28
N ALA A 92 5.41 -7.51 6.08
CA ALA A 92 4.02 -7.07 5.96
C ALA A 92 3.87 -5.90 4.98
N CYS A 93 4.61 -5.91 3.87
CA CYS A 93 4.51 -4.85 2.88
C CYS A 93 3.33 -5.07 1.91
N ASN A 94 2.82 -3.97 1.33
CA ASN A 94 1.64 -4.00 0.45
C ASN A 94 1.99 -4.25 -1.03
N TYR A 95 3.27 -4.49 -1.34
CA TYR A 95 3.73 -4.64 -2.73
C TYR A 95 3.67 -6.07 -3.26
N TYR A 96 3.50 -7.06 -2.37
CA TYR A 96 3.56 -8.49 -2.71
C TYR A 96 2.39 -9.24 -2.09
N ASP A 97 1.86 -10.25 -2.81
CA ASP A 97 0.77 -11.08 -2.33
C ASP A 97 0.92 -12.51 -2.88
N GLY A 98 1.18 -13.47 -1.98
CA GLY A 98 1.40 -14.87 -2.34
C GLY A 98 2.66 -15.16 -3.15
N VAL A 99 3.60 -14.19 -3.22
CA VAL A 99 4.84 -14.27 -4.01
C VAL A 99 6.02 -14.44 -3.07
N THR A 100 6.95 -15.33 -3.40
CA THR A 100 8.23 -15.47 -2.70
C THR A 100 9.25 -14.43 -3.19
N GLN A 101 10.32 -14.23 -2.41
CA GLN A 101 11.44 -13.37 -2.83
C GLN A 101 12.03 -13.83 -4.15
N GLN A 102 12.30 -15.13 -4.31
CA GLN A 102 12.88 -15.68 -5.53
C GLN A 102 11.96 -15.48 -6.75
N GLU A 103 10.65 -15.63 -6.58
CA GLU A 103 9.68 -15.37 -7.64
C GLU A 103 9.65 -13.89 -8.03
N ALA A 104 9.68 -12.98 -7.06
CA ALA A 104 9.72 -11.54 -7.32
C ALA A 104 11.02 -11.12 -8.04
N GLU A 105 12.17 -11.61 -7.58
CA GLU A 105 13.47 -11.35 -8.21
C GLU A 105 13.53 -11.88 -9.65
N SER A 106 12.99 -13.09 -9.89
CA SER A 106 12.92 -13.68 -11.22
C SER A 106 12.00 -12.90 -12.16
N PHE A 107 10.83 -12.50 -11.66
CA PHE A 107 9.85 -11.74 -12.43
C PHE A 107 10.42 -10.39 -12.90
N TYR A 108 10.92 -9.58 -11.97
CA TYR A 108 11.49 -8.27 -12.31
C TYR A 108 12.85 -8.39 -13.00
N GLY A 109 13.63 -9.43 -12.71
CA GLY A 109 14.88 -9.72 -13.41
C GLY A 109 14.68 -9.95 -14.90
N ALA A 110 13.61 -10.64 -15.28
CA ALA A 110 13.26 -10.89 -16.68
C ALA A 110 12.85 -9.62 -17.47
N MET A 111 12.46 -8.54 -16.78
CA MET A 111 12.10 -7.27 -17.41
C MET A 111 13.30 -6.35 -17.67
N LYS A 112 14.44 -6.61 -17.01
CA LYS A 112 15.62 -5.75 -17.11
C LYS A 112 16.40 -6.02 -18.40
N ASP A 113 16.67 -4.96 -19.15
CA ASP A 113 17.65 -5.00 -20.25
C ASP A 113 19.04 -4.66 -19.66
N PRO A 114 20.04 -5.57 -19.72
CA PRO A 114 21.39 -5.28 -19.23
C PRO A 114 22.09 -4.12 -19.95
N LYS A 115 21.59 -3.68 -21.10
CA LYS A 115 22.13 -2.57 -21.88
C LYS A 115 21.45 -1.24 -21.59
N ASP A 116 20.35 -1.26 -20.82
CA ASP A 116 19.65 -0.05 -20.43
C ASP A 116 20.39 0.61 -19.26
N GLU A 117 21.00 1.77 -19.52
CA GLU A 117 21.71 2.57 -18.51
C GLU A 117 20.76 3.36 -17.60
N THR A 118 19.48 3.44 -17.95
CA THR A 118 18.46 4.20 -17.22
C THR A 118 17.19 3.37 -16.98
N PRO A 119 17.30 2.19 -16.33
CA PRO A 119 16.16 1.32 -16.13
C PRO A 119 15.13 1.98 -15.21
N VAL A 120 13.86 1.79 -15.52
CA VAL A 120 12.76 2.26 -14.66
C VAL A 120 12.74 1.51 -13.32
N SER A 121 12.14 2.13 -12.29
CA SER A 121 11.98 1.53 -10.96
C SER A 121 10.85 0.49 -10.96
N TYR A 122 11.11 -0.71 -11.49
CA TYR A 122 10.13 -1.79 -11.56
C TYR A 122 9.45 -2.05 -10.21
N GLY A 123 8.13 -2.23 -10.20
CA GLY A 123 7.34 -2.49 -9.01
C GLY A 123 6.98 -1.25 -8.18
N LEU A 124 7.40 -0.03 -8.59
CA LEU A 124 7.14 1.20 -7.84
C LEU A 124 5.64 1.49 -7.68
N ASN A 125 4.84 1.22 -8.71
CA ASN A 125 3.41 1.56 -8.77
C ASN A 125 2.53 0.32 -9.02
N SER A 126 2.95 -0.83 -8.52
CA SER A 126 2.22 -2.09 -8.69
C SER A 126 2.27 -2.95 -7.44
N ARG A 127 1.34 -3.88 -7.36
CA ARG A 127 1.37 -5.01 -6.45
C ARG A 127 1.61 -6.27 -7.26
N LEU A 128 2.66 -7.00 -6.95
CA LEU A 128 2.96 -8.29 -7.56
C LEU A 128 2.15 -9.36 -6.83
N VAL A 129 1.28 -10.03 -7.55
CA VAL A 129 0.36 -11.03 -6.99
C VAL A 129 0.54 -12.39 -7.67
N LYS A 130 0.31 -13.47 -6.92
CA LYS A 130 0.26 -14.82 -7.45
C LYS A 130 -1.17 -15.34 -7.35
N GLU A 131 -1.88 -15.38 -8.48
CA GLU A 131 -3.25 -15.86 -8.57
C GLU A 131 -3.28 -17.08 -9.52
N ASP A 132 -3.91 -18.16 -9.10
CA ASP A 132 -3.99 -19.42 -9.86
C ASP A 132 -2.62 -19.91 -10.38
N GLY A 133 -1.57 -19.74 -9.58
CA GLY A 133 -0.21 -20.12 -9.93
C GLY A 133 0.50 -19.19 -10.93
N LYS A 134 -0.13 -18.10 -11.35
CA LYS A 134 0.46 -17.10 -12.24
C LYS A 134 0.86 -15.84 -11.46
N ILE A 135 2.05 -15.34 -11.77
CA ILE A 135 2.57 -14.09 -11.19
C ILE A 135 2.27 -12.96 -12.17
N GLN A 136 1.67 -11.88 -11.67
CA GLN A 136 1.30 -10.71 -12.46
C GLN A 136 1.32 -9.43 -11.62
N GLU A 137 1.57 -8.30 -12.27
CA GLU A 137 1.44 -6.99 -11.65
C GLU A 137 0.01 -6.48 -11.72
N LYS A 138 -0.51 -6.02 -10.58
CA LYS A 138 -1.71 -5.18 -10.51
C LYS A 138 -1.26 -3.73 -10.35
N VAL A 139 -1.30 -2.99 -11.43
CA VAL A 139 -0.77 -1.61 -11.51
C VAL A 139 -1.76 -0.61 -10.93
N TRP A 140 -1.27 0.38 -10.22
CA TRP A 140 -2.03 1.52 -9.70
C TRP A 140 -2.19 2.56 -10.80
N LYS A 141 -3.35 2.56 -11.41
CA LYS A 141 -3.69 3.45 -12.54
C LYS A 141 -5.20 3.55 -12.73
N VAL A 142 -5.64 4.42 -13.62
CA VAL A 142 -7.02 4.41 -14.10
C VAL A 142 -7.33 3.04 -14.73
N GLY A 143 -8.43 2.42 -14.29
CA GLY A 143 -8.81 1.06 -14.71
C GLY A 143 -8.01 -0.06 -14.03
N GLY A 144 -7.09 0.25 -13.11
CA GLY A 144 -6.32 -0.70 -12.31
C GLY A 144 -6.65 -0.63 -10.81
N LEU A 145 -5.67 -0.99 -9.96
CA LEU A 145 -5.82 -0.84 -8.51
C LEU A 145 -6.02 0.63 -8.13
N TYR A 146 -6.89 0.87 -7.15
CA TYR A 146 -7.25 2.21 -6.64
C TYR A 146 -7.85 3.15 -7.69
N THR A 147 -8.44 2.63 -8.77
CA THR A 147 -8.95 3.43 -9.89
C THR A 147 -9.83 4.60 -9.45
N GLN A 148 -10.77 4.39 -8.51
CA GLN A 148 -11.67 5.45 -8.04
C GLN A 148 -10.93 6.64 -7.39
N ALA A 149 -9.87 6.36 -6.64
CA ALA A 149 -9.04 7.41 -6.03
C ALA A 149 -8.17 8.10 -7.10
N ILE A 150 -7.59 7.32 -8.01
CA ILE A 150 -6.72 7.82 -9.08
C ILE A 150 -7.51 8.67 -10.08
N GLU A 151 -8.74 8.30 -10.42
CA GLU A 151 -9.63 9.12 -11.25
C GLU A 151 -9.89 10.50 -10.64
N LYS A 152 -10.03 10.59 -9.31
CA LYS A 152 -10.14 11.88 -8.61
C LYS A 152 -8.84 12.67 -8.67
N ILE A 153 -7.68 12.02 -8.54
CA ILE A 153 -6.38 12.68 -8.72
C ILE A 153 -6.28 13.24 -10.14
N VAL A 154 -6.56 12.44 -11.16
CA VAL A 154 -6.53 12.86 -12.58
C VAL A 154 -7.51 14.00 -12.84
N TYR A 155 -8.71 13.95 -12.27
CA TYR A 155 -9.67 15.05 -12.37
C TYR A 155 -9.08 16.37 -11.88
N TRP A 156 -8.45 16.40 -10.72
CA TRP A 156 -7.87 17.62 -10.17
C TRP A 156 -6.62 18.06 -10.93
N LEU A 157 -5.79 17.13 -11.39
CA LEU A 157 -4.63 17.45 -12.23
C LEU A 157 -5.06 18.08 -13.56
N LYS A 158 -6.12 17.58 -14.20
CA LYS A 158 -6.69 18.21 -15.41
C LYS A 158 -7.21 19.63 -15.14
N LYS A 159 -7.70 19.91 -13.93
CA LYS A 159 -8.05 21.29 -13.53
C LYS A 159 -6.80 22.14 -13.32
N ALA A 160 -5.80 21.63 -12.64
CA ALA A 160 -4.53 22.32 -12.44
C ALA A 160 -3.83 22.65 -13.78
N GLU A 161 -3.85 21.73 -14.73
CA GLU A 161 -3.31 21.94 -16.08
C GLU A 161 -3.89 23.18 -16.78
N THR A 162 -5.18 23.49 -16.55
CA THR A 162 -5.84 24.65 -17.17
C THR A 162 -5.41 26.00 -16.60
N VAL A 163 -4.76 25.99 -15.44
CA VAL A 163 -4.31 27.21 -14.72
C VAL A 163 -2.80 27.19 -14.49
N ALA A 164 -2.07 26.37 -15.23
CA ALA A 164 -0.62 26.33 -15.17
C ALA A 164 -0.03 27.72 -15.51
N GLU A 165 1.01 28.13 -14.79
CA GLU A 165 1.61 29.45 -14.90
C GLU A 165 2.35 29.64 -16.24
N ASN A 166 2.91 28.57 -16.77
CA ASN A 166 3.67 28.55 -18.03
C ASN A 166 3.60 27.18 -18.73
N ASP A 167 4.16 27.07 -19.92
CA ASP A 167 4.17 25.83 -20.71
C ASP A 167 5.01 24.72 -20.08
N ALA A 168 6.06 25.06 -19.33
CA ALA A 168 6.90 24.07 -18.64
C ALA A 168 6.10 23.37 -17.53
N GLN A 169 5.46 24.13 -16.65
CA GLN A 169 4.59 23.61 -15.61
C GLN A 169 3.43 22.78 -16.20
N LYS A 170 2.83 23.29 -17.29
CA LYS A 170 1.78 22.55 -18.00
C LYS A 170 2.27 21.18 -18.49
N ALA A 171 3.47 21.12 -19.08
CA ALA A 171 4.06 19.87 -19.56
C ALA A 171 4.31 18.87 -18.42
N VAL A 172 4.77 19.35 -17.26
CA VAL A 172 4.92 18.54 -16.03
C VAL A 172 3.60 17.93 -15.62
N ILE A 173 2.53 18.73 -15.51
CA ILE A 173 1.20 18.27 -15.11
C ILE A 173 0.64 17.29 -16.13
N SER A 174 0.74 17.58 -17.44
CA SER A 174 0.29 16.69 -18.51
C SER A 174 0.96 15.32 -18.43
N LYS A 175 2.28 15.29 -18.18
CA LYS A 175 3.03 14.02 -18.07
C LYS A 175 2.64 13.23 -16.82
N LEU A 176 2.36 13.90 -15.71
CA LEU A 176 1.84 13.24 -14.49
C LEU A 176 0.44 12.65 -14.70
N ILE A 177 -0.44 13.36 -15.42
CA ILE A 177 -1.74 12.83 -15.83
C ILE A 177 -1.55 11.55 -16.65
N GLN A 178 -0.67 11.58 -17.65
CA GLN A 178 -0.38 10.44 -18.50
C GLN A 178 0.10 9.22 -17.67
N PHE A 179 0.99 9.44 -16.69
CA PHE A 179 1.44 8.39 -15.78
C PHE A 179 0.26 7.74 -15.03
N TYR A 180 -0.63 8.52 -14.43
CA TYR A 180 -1.79 7.98 -13.70
C TYR A 180 -2.81 7.28 -14.63
N GLU A 181 -2.93 7.68 -15.88
CA GLU A 181 -3.80 7.05 -16.86
C GLU A 181 -3.21 5.74 -17.39
N THR A 182 -1.90 5.70 -17.67
CA THR A 182 -1.23 4.55 -18.30
C THR A 182 -0.63 3.57 -17.29
N GLY A 183 -0.13 4.07 -16.15
CA GLY A 183 0.68 3.34 -15.20
C GLY A 183 2.13 3.12 -15.68
N SER A 184 2.58 3.79 -16.74
CA SER A 184 3.90 3.66 -17.31
C SER A 184 4.97 4.32 -16.44
N LEU A 185 5.91 3.54 -15.92
CA LEU A 185 7.03 4.07 -15.14
C LEU A 185 7.97 4.94 -15.96
N LYS A 186 8.03 4.73 -17.28
CA LYS A 186 8.76 5.62 -18.19
C LYS A 186 8.13 7.02 -18.22
N ASP A 187 6.80 7.10 -18.23
CA ASP A 187 6.09 8.39 -18.14
C ASP A 187 6.36 9.07 -16.79
N PHE A 188 6.51 8.28 -15.71
CA PHE A 188 6.86 8.81 -14.40
C PHE A 188 8.28 9.39 -14.37
N ASP A 189 9.26 8.72 -14.97
CA ASP A 189 10.63 9.22 -15.08
C ASP A 189 10.70 10.49 -15.94
N GLU A 190 9.98 10.51 -17.07
CA GLU A 190 9.87 11.71 -17.91
C GLU A 190 9.20 12.88 -17.16
N TYR A 191 8.16 12.61 -16.38
CA TYR A 191 7.56 13.58 -15.48
C TYR A 191 8.59 14.14 -14.49
N ALA A 192 9.34 13.27 -13.82
CA ALA A 192 10.35 13.67 -12.84
C ALA A 192 11.44 14.54 -13.46
N ILE A 193 11.90 14.20 -14.67
CA ILE A 193 12.88 15.00 -15.42
C ILE A 193 12.33 16.39 -15.79
N LEU A 194 11.10 16.46 -16.25
CA LEU A 194 10.47 17.74 -16.56
C LEU A 194 10.29 18.61 -15.32
N TRP A 195 9.86 18.00 -14.21
CA TRP A 195 9.67 18.70 -12.94
C TRP A 195 10.98 19.28 -12.39
N VAL A 196 12.09 18.52 -12.42
CA VAL A 196 13.40 19.01 -11.97
C VAL A 196 13.94 20.14 -12.87
N LYS A 197 13.55 20.18 -14.14
CA LYS A 197 13.96 21.22 -15.09
C LYS A 197 13.11 22.50 -15.02
N ASP A 198 11.96 22.44 -14.40
CA ASP A 198 11.08 23.58 -14.22
C ASP A 198 11.55 24.40 -13.01
N LEU A 199 12.35 25.43 -13.27
CA LEU A 199 12.94 26.31 -12.26
C LEU A 199 12.23 27.65 -12.12
N ASP A 200 11.25 27.93 -12.98
CA ASP A 200 10.62 29.25 -13.13
C ASP A 200 9.14 29.27 -12.68
N SER A 201 8.59 28.14 -12.18
CA SER A 201 7.21 28.03 -11.68
C SER A 201 7.09 27.77 -10.19
#